data_cb76daa613b04d2baa0e4561a18b66a5
#
_entry.id   cb76daa613b04d2baa0e4561a18b66a5
#
_cell.length_a   1.000
_cell.length_b   1.000
_cell.length_c   1.000
_cell.angle_alpha   90.00
_cell.angle_beta   90.00
_cell.angle_gamma   90.00
#
_symmetry.space_group_name_H-M   'P 1'
#
loop_
_entity.id
_entity.type
_entity.pdbx_description
1 polymer ?
#
loop_
_entity_poly.entity_id
_entity_poly.type
_entity_poly.pdbx_seq_one_letter_code
_entity_poly.pdbx_strand_id
1 'polypeptide(L)'
;HPYPGIPDPLWSRGLGDVYKRQDFKGSILVMNPENGEIVSMLSNPNYDLDSFIGRLSINEWNRLQDNEDKPFLNRSIQSNYPPGSIFKLVLSALALEKNVINENWTVECSGEYQFHDTAFRCWKEDGHGNVNLNTAIRSSCNIFFYNLMQEINFDEWYDASTEFGFGLKTGIDLGPENSGLVPNRKFMNKFYKNKGGWSKGHLLNLSIGQGEVSVTPIQVMQLINSIANNGLIYEPHLNINLEKKYRKIDYKNKVWKILNDAMYDAVNSNGGTAYNTRINSEYGVAYGKTGTAQVCGNCEIEPHGWFAGYLELNNKKKFSICVIIENGGKGSVVPTQIAKKIFDYIIGLENV
;
A
#
# COMPACT_ATOMS: atom_id res chain seq x y z
N HIS A 1 -17.05 30.03 28.31
CA HIS A 1 -16.69 28.86 29.12
C HIS A 1 -15.86 27.92 28.31
N PRO A 2 -14.64 27.58 28.73
CA PRO A 2 -13.86 26.56 28.10
C PRO A 2 -14.37 25.20 28.63
N TYR A 3 -14.84 24.37 27.73
CA TYR A 3 -14.66 22.92 27.91
C TYR A 3 -13.16 22.68 28.07
N PRO A 4 -12.69 21.92 29.07
CA PRO A 4 -11.32 21.50 29.10
C PRO A 4 -11.14 20.66 27.82
N GLY A 5 -10.47 21.27 26.85
CA GLY A 5 -10.17 20.61 25.59
C GLY A 5 -9.40 19.35 25.92
N ILE A 6 -9.78 18.24 25.33
CA ILE A 6 -8.93 17.06 25.21
C ILE A 6 -7.60 17.60 24.68
N PRO A 7 -6.48 17.44 25.40
CA PRO A 7 -5.20 17.92 24.89
C PRO A 7 -5.01 17.30 23.53
N ASP A 8 -4.88 18.14 22.52
CA ASP A 8 -4.49 17.70 21.16
C ASP A 8 -3.29 16.80 21.35
N PRO A 9 -3.38 15.51 20.99
CA PRO A 9 -2.27 14.61 21.24
C PRO A 9 -1.02 15.20 20.58
N LEU A 10 0.05 15.43 21.33
CA LEU A 10 1.30 16.06 20.86
C LEU A 10 1.87 15.41 19.59
N TRP A 11 1.53 14.13 19.38
CA TRP A 11 1.92 13.37 18.20
C TRP A 11 1.20 13.80 16.91
N SER A 12 -0.05 14.28 16.98
CA SER A 12 -0.77 14.73 15.76
C SER A 12 -0.16 16.01 15.18
N ARG A 13 0.36 16.89 16.03
CA ARG A 13 1.06 18.11 15.59
C ARG A 13 2.42 17.79 14.97
N GLY A 14 3.21 16.89 15.57
CA GLY A 14 4.54 16.52 15.08
C GLY A 14 4.52 15.84 13.72
N LEU A 15 3.60 14.89 13.48
CA LEU A 15 3.44 14.24 12.18
C LEU A 15 2.95 15.21 11.10
N GLY A 16 2.03 16.13 11.44
CA GLY A 16 1.58 17.18 10.53
C GLY A 16 2.71 18.12 10.09
N ASP A 17 3.63 18.49 10.98
CA ASP A 17 4.73 19.40 10.66
C ASP A 17 5.82 18.75 9.79
N VAL A 18 6.05 17.45 9.92
CA VAL A 18 6.96 16.71 9.03
C VAL A 18 6.49 16.76 7.58
N TYR A 19 5.17 16.83 7.38
CA TYR A 19 4.55 16.79 6.05
C TYR A 19 4.23 18.18 5.48
N LYS A 20 3.83 19.16 6.30
CA LYS A 20 3.46 20.53 5.89
C LYS A 20 4.54 21.31 5.14
N ARG A 21 5.80 20.85 5.20
CA ARG A 21 6.94 21.48 4.54
C ARG A 21 7.24 20.92 3.14
N GLN A 22 6.42 20.01 2.62
CA GLN A 22 6.63 19.38 1.32
C GLN A 22 5.37 19.54 0.48
N ASP A 23 5.52 20.13 -0.72
CA ASP A 23 4.43 20.33 -1.71
C ASP A 23 3.98 19.01 -2.39
N PHE A 24 3.88 17.90 -1.65
CA PHE A 24 3.45 16.62 -2.19
C PHE A 24 1.95 16.42 -2.05
N LYS A 25 1.33 15.91 -3.12
CA LYS A 25 -0.03 15.36 -3.07
C LYS A 25 0.04 13.90 -2.67
N GLY A 26 -0.88 13.46 -1.82
CA GLY A 26 -0.89 12.07 -1.40
C GLY A 26 -1.59 11.82 -0.07
N SER A 27 -1.31 10.67 0.51
CA SER A 27 -1.88 10.25 1.79
C SER A 27 -0.86 9.53 2.66
N ILE A 28 -0.99 9.73 3.96
CA ILE A 28 -0.28 8.97 5.00
C ILE A 28 -1.30 8.41 5.98
N LEU A 29 -1.20 7.12 6.22
CA LEU A 29 -1.98 6.42 7.24
C LEU A 29 -1.03 5.76 8.22
N VAL A 30 -1.33 5.89 9.51
CA VAL A 30 -0.72 5.13 10.60
C VAL A 30 -1.84 4.47 11.39
N MET A 31 -1.73 3.17 11.65
CA MET A 31 -2.77 2.39 12.29
C MET A 31 -2.15 1.39 13.29
N ASN A 32 -2.84 1.15 14.38
CA ASN A 32 -2.55 0.01 15.24
C ASN A 32 -3.16 -1.26 14.60
N PRO A 33 -2.34 -2.17 14.07
CA PRO A 33 -2.86 -3.37 13.41
C PRO A 33 -3.57 -4.32 14.35
N GLU A 34 -3.30 -4.26 15.67
CA GLU A 34 -3.81 -5.20 16.66
C GLU A 34 -5.23 -4.89 17.13
N ASN A 35 -5.74 -3.71 16.77
CA ASN A 35 -7.10 -3.32 17.17
C ASN A 35 -7.88 -2.54 16.10
N GLY A 36 -7.24 -2.08 15.03
CA GLY A 36 -7.89 -1.31 13.95
C GLY A 36 -7.94 0.19 14.16
N GLU A 37 -7.37 0.71 15.25
CA GLU A 37 -7.37 2.14 15.56
C GLU A 37 -6.49 2.92 14.57
N ILE A 38 -7.07 3.94 13.95
CA ILE A 38 -6.34 4.90 13.12
C ILE A 38 -5.63 5.89 14.03
N VAL A 39 -4.32 5.73 14.12
CA VAL A 39 -3.44 6.61 14.92
C VAL A 39 -3.24 7.95 14.23
N SER A 40 -3.12 7.96 12.91
CA SER A 40 -3.01 9.16 12.09
C SER A 40 -3.54 8.92 10.68
N MET A 41 -4.28 9.90 10.16
CA MET A 41 -4.76 9.93 8.78
C MET A 41 -4.51 11.31 8.20
N LEU A 42 -3.69 11.38 7.19
CA LEU A 42 -3.37 12.62 6.48
C LEU A 42 -3.69 12.49 5.00
N SER A 43 -4.42 13.47 4.47
CA SER A 43 -4.65 13.67 3.04
C SER A 43 -4.11 15.03 2.65
N ASN A 44 -3.25 15.10 1.62
CA ASN A 44 -2.65 16.36 1.17
C ASN A 44 -2.87 16.54 -0.35
N PRO A 45 -3.17 17.77 -0.84
CA PRO A 45 -3.38 18.97 -0.03
C PRO A 45 -4.63 18.86 0.84
N ASN A 46 -4.62 19.57 1.94
CA ASN A 46 -5.76 19.76 2.81
C ASN A 46 -6.19 21.22 2.79
N TYR A 47 -7.18 21.57 3.59
CA TYR A 47 -7.65 22.93 3.79
C TYR A 47 -7.54 23.32 5.26
N ASP A 48 -7.47 24.63 5.49
CA ASP A 48 -7.43 25.16 6.84
C ASP A 48 -8.83 25.08 7.47
N LEU A 49 -8.96 24.31 8.55
CA LEU A 49 -10.20 24.16 9.29
C LEU A 49 -10.65 25.48 9.96
N ASP A 50 -9.72 26.34 10.33
CA ASP A 50 -10.02 27.65 10.93
C ASP A 50 -10.80 28.55 9.93
N SER A 51 -10.62 28.34 8.65
CA SER A 51 -11.39 29.06 7.60
C SER A 51 -12.90 28.77 7.68
N PHE A 52 -13.33 27.70 8.36
CA PHE A 52 -14.72 27.31 8.53
C PHE A 52 -15.31 27.80 9.88
N ILE A 53 -14.50 28.44 10.72
CA ILE A 53 -14.99 29.05 11.96
C ILE A 53 -15.69 30.37 11.61
N GLY A 54 -17.01 30.40 11.76
CA GLY A 54 -17.84 31.55 11.42
C GLY A 54 -18.43 31.48 10.00
N ARG A 55 -18.40 32.58 9.24
CA ARG A 55 -18.94 32.63 7.87
C ARG A 55 -17.80 32.49 6.86
N LEU A 56 -17.75 31.34 6.21
CA LEU A 56 -16.90 31.18 5.03
C LEU A 56 -17.40 32.08 3.90
N SER A 57 -16.52 32.88 3.29
CA SER A 57 -16.89 33.69 2.14
C SER A 57 -17.14 32.81 0.90
N ILE A 58 -18.06 33.26 0.02
CA ILE A 58 -18.34 32.58 -1.25
C ILE A 58 -17.05 32.45 -2.09
N ASN A 59 -16.20 33.46 -2.07
CA ASN A 59 -14.94 33.44 -2.80
C ASN A 59 -13.99 32.36 -2.29
N GLU A 60 -13.86 32.22 -0.96
CA GLU A 60 -13.01 31.19 -0.36
C GLU A 60 -13.59 29.79 -0.59
N TRP A 61 -14.91 29.62 -0.47
CA TRP A 61 -15.57 28.37 -0.83
C TRP A 61 -15.28 27.96 -2.29
N ASN A 62 -15.48 28.87 -3.23
CA ASN A 62 -15.24 28.60 -4.64
C ASN A 62 -13.74 28.31 -4.90
N ARG A 63 -12.83 29.05 -4.26
CA ARG A 63 -11.38 28.79 -4.36
C ARG A 63 -11.01 27.36 -3.93
N LEU A 64 -11.62 26.85 -2.87
CA LEU A 64 -11.38 25.49 -2.39
C LEU A 64 -12.08 24.45 -3.27
N GLN A 65 -13.31 24.72 -3.70
CA GLN A 65 -14.10 23.79 -4.53
C GLN A 65 -13.54 23.63 -5.94
N ASP A 66 -13.11 24.74 -6.56
CA ASP A 66 -12.61 24.78 -7.94
C ASP A 66 -11.10 24.46 -8.01
N ASN A 67 -10.46 24.20 -6.86
CA ASN A 67 -9.05 23.88 -6.82
C ASN A 67 -8.79 22.52 -7.48
N GLU A 68 -7.97 22.51 -8.53
CA GLU A 68 -7.59 21.31 -9.29
C GLU A 68 -6.94 20.24 -8.40
N ASP A 69 -6.30 20.64 -7.32
CA ASP A 69 -5.66 19.76 -6.35
C ASP A 69 -6.63 19.07 -5.39
N LYS A 70 -7.93 19.44 -5.44
CA LYS A 70 -9.04 18.82 -4.71
C LYS A 70 -8.75 18.67 -3.20
N PRO A 71 -8.61 19.77 -2.45
CA PRO A 71 -8.29 19.73 -1.03
C PRO A 71 -9.36 19.06 -0.17
N PHE A 72 -10.63 19.03 -0.62
CA PHE A 72 -11.72 18.32 0.07
C PHE A 72 -11.70 16.80 -0.10
N LEU A 73 -10.89 16.29 -1.04
CA LEU A 73 -10.80 14.86 -1.30
C LEU A 73 -9.96 14.18 -0.22
N ASN A 74 -10.58 13.30 0.58
CA ASN A 74 -9.82 12.44 1.49
C ASN A 74 -9.15 11.31 0.69
N ARG A 75 -7.90 11.53 0.32
CA ARG A 75 -7.12 10.57 -0.49
C ARG A 75 -6.92 9.21 0.17
N SER A 76 -7.00 9.17 1.50
CA SER A 76 -6.82 7.93 2.25
C SER A 76 -7.89 6.89 1.96
N ILE A 77 -9.14 7.35 1.71
CA ILE A 77 -10.33 6.47 1.61
C ILE A 77 -11.14 6.69 0.32
N GLN A 78 -10.91 7.79 -0.41
CA GLN A 78 -11.72 8.15 -1.57
C GLN A 78 -10.97 8.04 -2.90
N SER A 79 -9.64 8.22 -2.91
CA SER A 79 -8.86 8.13 -4.13
C SER A 79 -8.44 6.70 -4.44
N ASN A 80 -8.50 6.37 -5.73
CA ASN A 80 -8.08 5.08 -6.24
C ASN A 80 -6.77 5.21 -7.01
N TYR A 81 -5.83 4.34 -6.71
CA TYR A 81 -4.52 4.31 -7.33
C TYR A 81 -4.13 2.89 -7.72
N PRO A 82 -3.38 2.68 -8.79
CA PRO A 82 -2.75 1.39 -9.01
C PRO A 82 -1.83 1.07 -7.82
N PRO A 83 -1.92 -0.12 -7.21
CA PRO A 83 -1.11 -0.46 -6.05
C PRO A 83 0.36 -0.73 -6.39
N GLY A 84 0.67 -0.97 -7.66
CA GLY A 84 2.00 -1.35 -8.08
C GLY A 84 2.52 -2.57 -7.34
N SER A 85 3.81 -2.64 -7.13
CA SER A 85 4.48 -3.80 -6.55
C SER A 85 4.06 -4.20 -5.12
N ILE A 86 3.22 -3.42 -4.44
CA ILE A 86 2.63 -3.84 -3.16
C ILE A 86 1.69 -5.02 -3.38
N PHE A 87 0.99 -5.05 -4.51
CA PHE A 87 0.03 -6.10 -4.85
C PHE A 87 0.68 -7.48 -5.06
N LYS A 88 1.98 -7.54 -5.28
CA LYS A 88 2.78 -8.78 -5.35
C LYS A 88 2.65 -9.62 -4.08
N LEU A 89 2.41 -8.99 -2.92
CA LEU A 89 2.20 -9.70 -1.65
C LEU A 89 0.95 -10.58 -1.68
N VAL A 90 -0.13 -10.13 -2.34
CA VAL A 90 -1.37 -10.92 -2.52
C VAL A 90 -1.10 -12.16 -3.34
N LEU A 91 -0.46 -12.01 -4.49
CA LEU A 91 -0.12 -13.12 -5.38
C LEU A 91 0.84 -14.11 -4.71
N SER A 92 1.79 -13.60 -3.91
CA SER A 92 2.70 -14.43 -3.11
C SER A 92 1.96 -15.27 -2.08
N ALA A 93 1.04 -14.64 -1.32
CA ALA A 93 0.23 -15.31 -0.32
C ALA A 93 -0.60 -16.44 -0.93
N LEU A 94 -1.31 -16.16 -2.01
CA LEU A 94 -2.12 -17.14 -2.75
C LEU A 94 -1.28 -18.32 -3.24
N ALA A 95 -0.16 -18.05 -3.89
CA ALA A 95 0.70 -19.08 -4.46
C ALA A 95 1.29 -20.01 -3.38
N LEU A 96 1.67 -19.46 -2.23
CA LEU A 96 2.15 -20.24 -1.09
C LEU A 96 1.02 -21.06 -0.44
N GLU A 97 -0.16 -20.47 -0.26
CA GLU A 97 -1.30 -21.15 0.35
C GLU A 97 -1.77 -22.34 -0.49
N LYS A 98 -1.83 -22.17 -1.80
CA LYS A 98 -2.20 -23.21 -2.77
C LYS A 98 -1.06 -24.21 -3.04
N ASN A 99 0.13 -24.00 -2.47
CA ASN A 99 1.35 -24.77 -2.76
C ASN A 99 1.71 -24.80 -4.25
N VAL A 100 1.37 -23.76 -5.02
CA VAL A 100 1.79 -23.59 -6.41
C VAL A 100 3.30 -23.45 -6.50
N ILE A 101 3.87 -22.75 -5.53
CA ILE A 101 5.33 -22.61 -5.35
C ILE A 101 5.73 -22.98 -3.92
N ASN A 102 7.01 -23.26 -3.76
CA ASN A 102 7.68 -23.36 -2.47
C ASN A 102 8.88 -22.41 -2.40
N GLU A 103 9.60 -22.42 -1.29
CA GLU A 103 10.75 -21.53 -1.05
C GLU A 103 11.90 -21.75 -2.05
N ASN A 104 11.99 -22.93 -2.67
CA ASN A 104 13.03 -23.30 -3.62
C ASN A 104 12.63 -22.99 -5.08
N TRP A 105 11.38 -22.57 -5.34
CA TRP A 105 10.97 -22.19 -6.68
C TRP A 105 11.70 -20.92 -7.12
N THR A 106 12.41 -20.99 -8.24
CA THR A 106 13.24 -19.91 -8.75
C THR A 106 12.90 -19.56 -10.19
N VAL A 107 13.13 -18.30 -10.53
CA VAL A 107 12.99 -17.76 -11.89
C VAL A 107 14.24 -16.98 -12.24
N GLU A 108 14.76 -17.17 -13.45
CA GLU A 108 15.81 -16.32 -13.99
C GLU A 108 15.21 -15.00 -14.49
N CYS A 109 15.75 -13.89 -13.99
CA CYS A 109 15.38 -12.54 -14.40
C CYS A 109 16.52 -11.92 -15.19
N SER A 110 16.39 -11.90 -16.50
CA SER A 110 17.34 -11.29 -17.46
C SER A 110 17.04 -9.82 -17.77
N GLY A 111 16.02 -9.20 -17.11
CA GLY A 111 15.57 -7.84 -17.40
C GLY A 111 14.34 -7.77 -18.29
N GLU A 112 14.13 -8.77 -19.15
CA GLU A 112 13.00 -8.85 -20.07
C GLU A 112 12.33 -10.23 -20.02
N TYR A 113 11.02 -10.26 -20.20
CA TYR A 113 10.18 -11.45 -20.28
C TYR A 113 9.37 -11.42 -21.56
N GLN A 114 9.71 -12.30 -22.51
CA GLN A 114 8.99 -12.41 -23.76
C GLN A 114 7.71 -13.23 -23.56
N PHE A 115 6.58 -12.63 -23.82
CA PHE A 115 5.28 -13.29 -23.80
C PHE A 115 4.58 -13.11 -25.14
N HIS A 116 4.56 -14.17 -25.97
CA HIS A 116 4.19 -14.10 -27.38
C HIS A 116 4.98 -12.98 -28.11
N ASP A 117 4.29 -12.09 -28.80
CA ASP A 117 4.90 -10.99 -29.55
C ASP A 117 5.15 -9.72 -28.71
N THR A 118 4.97 -9.80 -27.38
CA THR A 118 5.10 -8.65 -26.47
C THR A 118 6.19 -8.90 -25.45
N ALA A 119 7.10 -7.93 -25.32
CA ALA A 119 8.12 -7.93 -24.29
C ALA A 119 7.66 -7.16 -23.04
N PHE A 120 7.70 -7.82 -21.88
CA PHE A 120 7.43 -7.25 -20.56
C PHE A 120 8.74 -7.02 -19.81
N ARG A 121 8.95 -5.84 -19.24
CA ARG A 121 10.24 -5.48 -18.66
C ARG A 121 10.25 -5.51 -17.15
N CYS A 122 11.39 -5.93 -16.61
CA CYS A 122 11.71 -5.65 -15.21
C CYS A 122 12.15 -4.19 -15.08
N TRP A 123 12.02 -3.63 -13.86
CA TRP A 123 12.54 -2.29 -13.59
C TRP A 123 14.07 -2.23 -13.58
N LYS A 124 14.75 -3.37 -13.38
CA LYS A 124 16.19 -3.52 -13.50
C LYS A 124 16.49 -4.10 -14.88
N GLU A 125 17.07 -3.30 -15.74
CA GLU A 125 17.32 -3.65 -17.17
C GLU A 125 18.24 -4.85 -17.31
N ASP A 126 19.33 -4.91 -16.53
CA ASP A 126 20.29 -6.04 -16.52
C ASP A 126 19.74 -7.29 -15.81
N GLY A 127 18.49 -7.24 -15.32
CA GLY A 127 17.87 -8.32 -14.58
C GLY A 127 18.39 -8.49 -13.14
N HIS A 128 17.78 -9.43 -12.42
CA HIS A 128 18.11 -9.77 -11.05
C HIS A 128 18.86 -11.10 -10.92
N GLY A 129 19.12 -11.78 -12.06
CA GLY A 129 19.65 -13.14 -12.09
C GLY A 129 18.61 -14.15 -11.57
N ASN A 130 19.06 -15.22 -10.95
CA ASN A 130 18.18 -16.23 -10.40
C ASN A 130 17.58 -15.77 -9.07
N VAL A 131 16.25 -15.67 -9.01
CA VAL A 131 15.51 -15.16 -7.85
C VAL A 131 14.49 -16.19 -7.36
N ASN A 132 14.44 -16.38 -6.05
CA ASN A 132 13.34 -17.06 -5.35
C ASN A 132 12.31 -16.02 -4.85
N LEU A 133 11.23 -16.48 -4.21
CA LEU A 133 10.16 -15.59 -3.73
C LEU A 133 10.65 -14.48 -2.80
N ASN A 134 11.49 -14.83 -1.81
CA ASN A 134 12.04 -13.84 -0.88
C ASN A 134 12.82 -12.75 -1.61
N THR A 135 13.77 -13.16 -2.46
CA THR A 135 14.58 -12.23 -3.27
C THR A 135 13.70 -11.41 -4.22
N ALA A 136 12.67 -12.02 -4.81
CA ALA A 136 11.75 -11.33 -5.72
C ALA A 136 10.90 -10.26 -5.01
N ILE A 137 10.45 -10.50 -3.78
CA ILE A 137 9.75 -9.49 -2.97
C ILE A 137 10.74 -8.40 -2.53
N ARG A 138 11.92 -8.78 -2.01
CA ARG A 138 12.97 -7.87 -1.54
C ARG A 138 13.41 -6.88 -2.62
N SER A 139 13.75 -7.39 -3.80
CA SER A 139 14.20 -6.60 -4.94
C SER A 139 13.07 -6.13 -5.86
N SER A 140 11.82 -6.49 -5.56
CA SER A 140 10.64 -6.15 -6.36
C SER A 140 10.72 -6.63 -7.82
N CYS A 141 11.26 -7.82 -8.09
CA CYS A 141 11.42 -8.37 -9.42
C CYS A 141 10.08 -8.56 -10.13
N ASN A 142 9.87 -7.94 -11.31
CA ASN A 142 8.63 -8.11 -12.07
C ASN A 142 8.56 -9.48 -12.75
N ILE A 143 9.66 -9.95 -13.31
CA ILE A 143 9.72 -11.18 -14.12
C ILE A 143 9.32 -12.40 -13.29
N PHE A 144 9.73 -12.45 -12.02
CA PHE A 144 9.28 -13.50 -11.10
C PHE A 144 7.73 -13.55 -11.04
N PHE A 145 7.08 -12.40 -10.89
CA PHE A 145 5.63 -12.32 -10.77
C PHE A 145 4.90 -12.52 -12.09
N TYR A 146 5.51 -12.19 -13.22
CA TYR A 146 4.98 -12.56 -14.53
C TYR A 146 4.93 -14.08 -14.70
N ASN A 147 6.00 -14.79 -14.35
CA ASN A 147 6.05 -16.25 -14.38
C ASN A 147 5.03 -16.84 -13.38
N LEU A 148 5.01 -16.33 -12.15
CA LEU A 148 4.10 -16.82 -11.12
C LEU A 148 2.62 -16.70 -11.54
N MET A 149 2.25 -15.62 -12.21
CA MET A 149 0.87 -15.42 -12.68
C MET A 149 0.44 -16.41 -13.75
N GLN A 150 1.37 -17.03 -14.47
CA GLN A 150 1.03 -18.09 -15.43
C GLN A 150 0.57 -19.37 -14.75
N GLU A 151 1.01 -19.60 -13.51
CA GLU A 151 0.69 -20.78 -12.70
C GLU A 151 -0.60 -20.59 -11.87
N ILE A 152 -1.17 -19.37 -11.86
CA ILE A 152 -2.33 -18.99 -11.04
C ILE A 152 -3.58 -18.87 -11.92
N ASN A 153 -4.69 -19.41 -11.43
CA ASN A 153 -5.99 -19.19 -12.04
C ASN A 153 -6.46 -17.74 -11.76
N PHE A 154 -6.98 -17.06 -12.78
CA PHE A 154 -7.43 -15.68 -12.67
C PHE A 154 -8.59 -15.50 -11.68
N ASP A 155 -9.50 -16.45 -11.59
CA ASP A 155 -10.60 -16.36 -10.64
C ASP A 155 -10.09 -16.54 -9.20
N GLU A 156 -9.12 -17.43 -8.97
CA GLU A 156 -8.46 -17.57 -7.65
C GLU A 156 -7.67 -16.31 -7.25
N TRP A 157 -7.02 -15.65 -8.23
CA TRP A 157 -6.37 -14.36 -7.99
C TRP A 157 -7.37 -13.27 -7.59
N TYR A 158 -8.54 -13.23 -8.26
CA TYR A 158 -9.63 -12.32 -7.91
C TYR A 158 -10.16 -12.60 -6.49
N ASP A 159 -10.46 -13.87 -6.18
CA ASP A 159 -10.98 -14.28 -4.88
C ASP A 159 -10.00 -13.95 -3.76
N ALA A 160 -8.72 -14.27 -3.92
CA ALA A 160 -7.68 -13.90 -2.97
C ALA A 160 -7.57 -12.37 -2.79
N SER A 161 -7.62 -11.61 -3.88
CA SER A 161 -7.56 -10.15 -3.80
C SER A 161 -8.73 -9.59 -2.99
N THR A 162 -9.94 -10.12 -3.18
CA THR A 162 -11.13 -9.70 -2.41
C THR A 162 -11.06 -10.19 -0.96
N GLU A 163 -10.47 -11.35 -0.71
CA GLU A 163 -10.23 -11.86 0.64
C GLU A 163 -9.28 -10.96 1.44
N PHE A 164 -8.28 -10.36 0.80
CA PHE A 164 -7.44 -9.32 1.40
C PHE A 164 -8.15 -7.97 1.55
N GLY A 165 -9.37 -7.80 1.01
CA GLY A 165 -10.21 -6.61 1.17
C GLY A 165 -10.17 -5.65 -0.02
N PHE A 166 -9.45 -5.97 -1.08
CA PHE A 166 -9.43 -5.15 -2.28
C PHE A 166 -10.73 -5.28 -3.08
N GLY A 167 -11.18 -4.18 -3.67
CA GLY A 167 -12.46 -4.12 -4.36
C GLY A 167 -13.69 -4.02 -3.44
N LEU A 168 -13.48 -3.95 -2.11
CA LEU A 168 -14.50 -3.85 -1.07
C LEU A 168 -14.27 -2.62 -0.19
N LYS A 169 -15.34 -2.12 0.43
CA LYS A 169 -15.20 -1.11 1.49
C LYS A 169 -14.60 -1.74 2.74
N THR A 170 -13.74 -1.01 3.44
CA THR A 170 -13.07 -1.50 4.65
C THR A 170 -13.94 -1.46 5.89
N GLY A 171 -15.03 -0.68 5.85
CA GLY A 171 -15.93 -0.48 6.98
C GLY A 171 -15.49 0.60 7.95
N ILE A 172 -14.53 1.45 7.56
CA ILE A 172 -14.11 2.60 8.40
C ILE A 172 -15.33 3.47 8.79
N ASP A 173 -15.34 3.95 10.02
CA ASP A 173 -16.37 4.83 10.60
C ASP A 173 -16.30 6.28 10.07
N LEU A 174 -15.76 6.47 8.87
CA LEU A 174 -15.66 7.74 8.15
C LEU A 174 -16.10 7.56 6.69
N GLY A 175 -17.06 8.36 6.24
CA GLY A 175 -17.56 8.31 4.87
C GLY A 175 -17.38 9.60 4.08
N PRO A 176 -17.57 9.57 2.79
CA PRO A 176 -17.76 8.40 1.91
C PRO A 176 -16.46 7.64 1.64
N GLU A 177 -16.54 6.30 1.55
CA GLU A 177 -15.42 5.42 1.25
C GLU A 177 -15.58 4.84 -0.17
N ASN A 178 -14.47 4.76 -0.93
CA ASN A 178 -14.40 4.11 -2.24
C ASN A 178 -13.93 2.65 -2.09
N SER A 179 -14.53 1.76 -2.86
CA SER A 179 -14.18 0.32 -2.85
C SER A 179 -12.99 -0.04 -3.73
N GLY A 180 -12.46 0.89 -4.52
CA GLY A 180 -11.48 0.53 -5.54
C GLY A 180 -12.05 -0.38 -6.63
N LEU A 181 -11.17 -1.03 -7.36
CA LEU A 181 -11.51 -2.00 -8.41
C LEU A 181 -10.52 -3.15 -8.42
N VAL A 182 -11.03 -4.36 -8.28
CA VAL A 182 -10.32 -5.59 -8.67
C VAL A 182 -11.07 -6.18 -9.86
N PRO A 183 -10.44 -6.31 -11.04
CA PRO A 183 -11.12 -6.82 -12.21
C PRO A 183 -11.35 -8.34 -12.09
N ASN A 184 -12.57 -8.78 -12.38
CA ASN A 184 -12.90 -10.18 -12.57
C ASN A 184 -13.16 -10.49 -14.06
N ARG A 185 -13.40 -11.76 -14.43
CA ARG A 185 -13.67 -12.15 -15.81
C ARG A 185 -14.84 -11.38 -16.42
N LYS A 186 -15.92 -11.15 -15.67
CA LYS A 186 -17.09 -10.40 -16.15
C LYS A 186 -16.71 -8.96 -16.48
N PHE A 187 -15.94 -8.32 -15.62
CA PHE A 187 -15.42 -6.97 -15.86
C PHE A 187 -14.52 -6.95 -17.10
N MET A 188 -13.53 -7.84 -17.19
CA MET A 188 -12.60 -7.90 -18.32
C MET A 188 -13.32 -8.13 -19.65
N ASN A 189 -14.25 -9.07 -19.68
CA ASN A 189 -15.05 -9.35 -20.87
C ASN A 189 -15.87 -8.13 -21.33
N LYS A 190 -16.46 -7.38 -20.39
CA LYS A 190 -17.22 -6.17 -20.68
C LYS A 190 -16.32 -5.03 -21.14
N PHE A 191 -15.22 -4.79 -20.43
CA PHE A 191 -14.31 -3.66 -20.67
C PHE A 191 -13.58 -3.77 -22.00
N TYR A 192 -13.17 -5.00 -22.37
CA TYR A 192 -12.42 -5.28 -23.60
C TYR A 192 -13.28 -5.72 -24.78
N LYS A 193 -14.61 -5.80 -24.63
CA LYS A 193 -15.53 -6.28 -25.68
C LYS A 193 -15.30 -5.62 -27.03
N ASN A 194 -15.10 -4.31 -27.05
CA ASN A 194 -14.93 -3.52 -28.28
C ASN A 194 -13.45 -3.14 -28.53
N LYS A 195 -12.51 -3.78 -27.82
CA LYS A 195 -11.07 -3.51 -27.89
C LYS A 195 -10.28 -4.74 -28.35
N GLY A 196 -10.92 -5.67 -29.03
CA GLY A 196 -10.27 -6.91 -29.49
C GLY A 196 -10.22 -8.06 -28.46
N GLY A 197 -10.87 -7.90 -27.31
CA GLY A 197 -10.82 -8.87 -26.20
C GLY A 197 -9.61 -8.65 -25.28
N TRP A 198 -9.51 -9.50 -24.25
CA TRP A 198 -8.35 -9.52 -23.35
C TRP A 198 -7.63 -10.88 -23.41
N SER A 199 -6.38 -10.89 -23.07
CA SER A 199 -5.51 -12.07 -23.13
C SER A 199 -4.77 -12.27 -21.80
N LYS A 200 -4.06 -13.38 -21.66
CA LYS A 200 -3.16 -13.61 -20.52
C LYS A 200 -2.12 -12.51 -20.33
N GLY A 201 -1.73 -11.78 -21.39
CA GLY A 201 -0.82 -10.62 -21.27
C GLY A 201 -1.35 -9.50 -20.37
N HIS A 202 -2.68 -9.29 -20.31
CA HIS A 202 -3.28 -8.34 -19.37
C HIS A 202 -3.08 -8.79 -17.92
N LEU A 203 -3.13 -10.12 -17.67
CA LEU A 203 -2.92 -10.68 -16.34
C LEU A 203 -1.50 -10.46 -15.81
N LEU A 204 -0.50 -10.36 -16.71
CA LEU A 204 0.87 -10.03 -16.32
C LEU A 204 0.94 -8.65 -15.67
N ASN A 205 0.23 -7.66 -16.23
CA ASN A 205 0.15 -6.33 -15.62
C ASN A 205 -0.55 -6.38 -14.25
N LEU A 206 -1.65 -7.14 -14.13
CA LEU A 206 -2.36 -7.31 -12.87
C LEU A 206 -1.47 -7.95 -11.79
N SER A 207 -0.57 -8.87 -12.16
CA SER A 207 0.32 -9.57 -11.24
C SER A 207 1.28 -8.63 -10.49
N ILE A 208 1.57 -7.48 -11.07
CA ILE A 208 2.43 -6.44 -10.49
C ILE A 208 1.66 -5.21 -10.01
N GLY A 209 0.33 -5.30 -9.91
CA GLY A 209 -0.54 -4.22 -9.43
C GLY A 209 -0.68 -3.06 -10.41
N GLN A 210 -0.64 -3.36 -11.71
CA GLN A 210 -0.86 -2.43 -12.82
C GLN A 210 -2.07 -2.88 -13.65
N GLY A 211 -2.41 -2.15 -14.69
CA GLY A 211 -3.58 -2.42 -15.51
C GLY A 211 -4.86 -1.91 -14.85
N GLU A 212 -5.90 -2.74 -14.83
CA GLU A 212 -7.24 -2.33 -14.40
C GLU A 212 -7.46 -2.36 -12.88
N VAL A 213 -6.48 -2.84 -12.09
CA VAL A 213 -6.57 -2.86 -10.63
C VAL A 213 -6.32 -1.45 -10.06
N SER A 214 -7.21 -1.02 -9.17
CA SER A 214 -7.03 0.23 -8.42
C SER A 214 -7.54 0.08 -6.99
N VAL A 215 -6.84 0.67 -6.04
CA VAL A 215 -7.07 0.49 -4.61
C VAL A 215 -6.99 1.82 -3.86
N THR A 216 -7.63 1.89 -2.70
CA THR A 216 -7.44 3.01 -1.78
C THR A 216 -6.27 2.74 -0.82
N PRO A 217 -5.63 3.78 -0.27
CA PRO A 217 -4.56 3.61 0.72
C PRO A 217 -4.99 2.80 1.95
N ILE A 218 -6.24 2.95 2.40
CA ILE A 218 -6.74 2.19 3.55
C ILE A 218 -6.90 0.69 3.24
N GLN A 219 -7.20 0.31 2.00
CA GLN A 219 -7.19 -1.10 1.59
C GLN A 219 -5.77 -1.68 1.59
N VAL A 220 -4.78 -0.91 1.15
CA VAL A 220 -3.37 -1.30 1.26
C VAL A 220 -2.98 -1.48 2.74
N MET A 221 -3.47 -0.61 3.63
CA MET A 221 -3.25 -0.76 5.07
C MET A 221 -3.82 -2.08 5.61
N GLN A 222 -5.01 -2.51 5.16
CA GLN A 222 -5.58 -3.81 5.57
C GLN A 222 -4.71 -5.00 5.11
N LEU A 223 -4.13 -4.95 3.92
CA LEU A 223 -3.18 -5.97 3.47
C LEU A 223 -1.97 -6.04 4.43
N ILE A 224 -1.38 -4.90 4.78
CA ILE A 224 -0.24 -4.87 5.70
C ILE A 224 -0.62 -5.40 7.07
N ASN A 225 -1.79 -5.01 7.59
CA ASN A 225 -2.29 -5.48 8.88
C ASN A 225 -2.53 -6.98 8.89
N SER A 226 -3.02 -7.57 7.80
CA SER A 226 -3.18 -9.02 7.68
C SER A 226 -1.84 -9.74 7.82
N ILE A 227 -0.79 -9.22 7.22
CA ILE A 227 0.56 -9.81 7.29
C ILE A 227 1.15 -9.64 8.70
N ALA A 228 1.06 -8.44 9.27
CA ALA A 228 1.54 -8.13 10.62
C ALA A 228 0.87 -8.98 11.72
N ASN A 229 -0.38 -9.42 11.49
CA ASN A 229 -1.20 -10.17 12.45
C ASN A 229 -1.52 -11.61 12.04
N ASN A 230 -0.74 -12.19 11.11
CA ASN A 230 -0.91 -13.57 10.67
C ASN A 230 -2.35 -13.89 10.23
N GLY A 231 -2.90 -13.01 9.39
CA GLY A 231 -4.22 -13.15 8.76
C GLY A 231 -5.36 -12.43 9.47
N LEU A 232 -5.16 -11.91 10.68
CA LEU A 232 -6.20 -11.17 11.40
C LEU A 232 -6.26 -9.71 10.91
N ILE A 233 -7.48 -9.27 10.53
CA ILE A 233 -7.73 -7.93 9.99
C ILE A 233 -8.86 -7.29 10.78
N TYR A 234 -8.54 -6.23 11.51
CA TYR A 234 -9.54 -5.39 12.18
C TYR A 234 -10.12 -4.34 11.22
N GLU A 235 -11.41 -4.02 11.37
CA GLU A 235 -12.01 -2.88 10.68
C GLU A 235 -11.34 -1.59 11.17
N PRO A 236 -10.90 -0.71 10.25
CA PRO A 236 -10.32 0.57 10.62
C PRO A 236 -11.36 1.46 11.32
N HIS A 237 -10.97 2.16 12.37
CA HIS A 237 -11.87 3.09 13.08
C HIS A 237 -11.11 4.27 13.67
N LEU A 238 -11.81 5.41 13.74
CA LEU A 238 -11.37 6.66 14.39
C LEU A 238 -11.97 6.77 15.78
N ASN A 239 -13.17 6.26 15.98
CA ASN A 239 -13.84 6.31 17.27
C ASN A 239 -13.40 5.11 18.12
N ILE A 240 -12.57 5.39 19.14
CA ILE A 240 -12.01 4.40 20.06
C ILE A 240 -13.05 3.66 20.91
N ASN A 241 -14.29 4.18 20.98
CA ASN A 241 -15.38 3.57 21.75
C ASN A 241 -16.21 2.57 20.94
N LEU A 242 -15.92 2.37 19.65
CA LEU A 242 -16.62 1.39 18.85
C LEU A 242 -16.18 -0.04 19.20
N GLU A 243 -17.13 -0.97 19.06
CA GLU A 243 -16.82 -2.40 19.14
C GLU A 243 -15.86 -2.78 18.03
N LYS A 244 -14.78 -3.48 18.41
CA LYS A 244 -13.74 -3.92 17.48
C LYS A 244 -14.25 -5.09 16.67
N LYS A 245 -14.48 -4.86 15.37
CA LYS A 245 -14.84 -5.90 14.43
C LYS A 245 -13.59 -6.37 13.69
N TYR A 246 -13.54 -7.66 13.42
CA TYR A 246 -12.43 -8.27 12.69
C TYR A 246 -12.89 -9.44 11.83
N ARG A 247 -12.06 -9.78 10.87
CA ARG A 247 -12.13 -11.00 10.07
C ARG A 247 -10.76 -11.65 10.00
N LYS A 248 -10.70 -12.91 9.64
CA LYS A 248 -9.46 -13.66 9.53
C LYS A 248 -9.34 -14.30 8.16
N ILE A 249 -8.18 -14.19 7.55
CA ILE A 249 -7.74 -14.99 6.40
C ILE A 249 -7.08 -16.23 6.97
N ASP A 250 -7.66 -17.40 6.72
CA ASP A 250 -7.21 -18.66 7.34
C ASP A 250 -6.17 -19.38 6.45
N TYR A 251 -5.07 -18.67 6.17
CA TYR A 251 -3.92 -19.26 5.48
C TYR A 251 -2.94 -19.90 6.47
N LYS A 252 -2.14 -20.84 5.98
CA LYS A 252 -1.12 -21.55 6.78
C LYS A 252 -0.13 -20.57 7.41
N ASN A 253 0.27 -20.83 8.66
CA ASN A 253 1.23 -19.98 9.38
C ASN A 253 2.54 -19.75 8.62
N LYS A 254 2.99 -20.73 7.82
CA LYS A 254 4.19 -20.57 6.99
C LYS A 254 4.06 -19.48 5.93
N VAL A 255 2.84 -19.21 5.43
CA VAL A 255 2.59 -18.14 4.45
C VAL A 255 2.93 -16.79 5.05
N TRP A 256 2.37 -16.51 6.22
CA TRP A 256 2.61 -15.27 6.96
C TRP A 256 4.07 -15.10 7.32
N LYS A 257 4.72 -16.19 7.78
CA LYS A 257 6.15 -16.15 8.09
C LYS A 257 6.99 -15.78 6.89
N ILE A 258 6.79 -16.42 5.73
CA ILE A 258 7.56 -16.16 4.50
C ILE A 258 7.35 -14.72 4.02
N LEU A 259 6.12 -14.21 4.08
CA LEU A 259 5.83 -12.82 3.70
C LEU A 259 6.52 -11.83 4.65
N ASN A 260 6.46 -12.07 5.95
CA ASN A 260 7.15 -11.25 6.94
C ASN A 260 8.67 -11.28 6.74
N ASP A 261 9.27 -12.46 6.54
CA ASP A 261 10.70 -12.60 6.27
C ASP A 261 11.11 -11.81 5.00
N ALA A 262 10.30 -11.86 3.93
CA ALA A 262 10.58 -11.13 2.70
C ALA A 262 10.40 -9.60 2.85
N MET A 263 9.41 -9.16 3.63
CA MET A 263 9.22 -7.74 3.95
C MET A 263 10.32 -7.22 4.90
N TYR A 264 10.80 -8.07 5.82
CA TYR A 264 11.97 -7.79 6.63
C TYR A 264 13.20 -7.54 5.74
N ASP A 265 13.48 -8.46 4.83
CA ASP A 265 14.62 -8.35 3.92
C ASP A 265 14.54 -7.15 2.97
N ALA A 266 13.33 -6.76 2.55
CA ALA A 266 13.14 -5.56 1.74
C ALA A 266 13.55 -4.27 2.45
N VAL A 267 13.47 -4.24 3.79
CA VAL A 267 13.87 -3.11 4.64
C VAL A 267 15.29 -3.25 5.15
N ASN A 268 15.70 -4.44 5.63
CA ASN A 268 16.90 -4.57 6.44
C ASN A 268 18.09 -5.19 5.70
N SER A 269 17.87 -5.84 4.56
CA SER A 269 18.93 -6.46 3.78
C SER A 269 19.47 -5.55 2.67
N ASN A 270 20.75 -5.67 2.34
CA ASN A 270 21.35 -4.96 1.22
C ASN A 270 20.64 -5.30 -0.09
N GLY A 271 20.36 -4.27 -0.90
CA GLY A 271 19.60 -4.41 -2.16
C GLY A 271 18.09 -4.49 -1.96
N GLY A 272 17.59 -4.36 -0.74
CA GLY A 272 16.17 -4.19 -0.45
C GLY A 272 15.65 -2.85 -0.94
N THR A 273 14.49 -2.84 -1.61
CA THR A 273 13.92 -1.61 -2.19
C THR A 273 13.43 -0.61 -1.15
N ALA A 274 13.23 -1.04 0.08
CA ALA A 274 12.81 -0.22 1.23
C ALA A 274 13.93 0.03 2.25
N TYR A 275 15.20 -0.21 1.88
CA TYR A 275 16.35 -0.11 2.78
C TYR A 275 16.48 1.23 3.52
N ASN A 276 15.96 2.30 2.93
CA ASN A 276 15.95 3.63 3.56
C ASN A 276 15.00 3.76 4.76
N THR A 277 14.11 2.78 4.97
CA THR A 277 13.16 2.79 6.12
C THR A 277 13.66 2.01 7.33
N ARG A 278 14.86 1.40 7.25
CA ARG A 278 15.42 0.65 8.38
C ARG A 278 15.62 1.55 9.61
N ILE A 279 15.40 0.97 10.77
CA ILE A 279 15.59 1.60 12.07
C ILE A 279 16.74 0.95 12.84
N ASN A 280 17.16 1.58 13.95
CA ASN A 280 18.11 0.92 14.85
C ASN A 280 17.41 -0.26 15.58
N SER A 281 18.01 -1.43 15.54
CA SER A 281 17.50 -2.66 16.14
C SER A 281 17.32 -2.62 17.65
N GLU A 282 17.94 -1.63 18.33
CA GLU A 282 17.73 -1.37 19.75
C GLU A 282 16.29 -0.95 20.09
N TYR A 283 15.54 -0.44 19.13
CA TYR A 283 14.16 0.04 19.34
C TYR A 283 13.10 -0.90 18.79
N GLY A 284 13.44 -1.72 17.81
CA GLY A 284 12.50 -2.62 17.16
C GLY A 284 12.94 -3.03 15.76
N VAL A 285 11.97 -3.47 14.97
CA VAL A 285 12.18 -3.96 13.59
C VAL A 285 11.15 -3.36 12.66
N ALA A 286 11.57 -2.87 11.50
CA ALA A 286 10.69 -2.41 10.44
C ALA A 286 10.58 -3.44 9.32
N TYR A 287 9.37 -3.58 8.80
CA TYR A 287 8.98 -4.47 7.70
C TYR A 287 8.29 -3.63 6.63
N GLY A 288 8.49 -3.93 5.35
CA GLY A 288 7.80 -3.13 4.36
C GLY A 288 7.98 -3.57 2.91
N LYS A 289 7.22 -2.93 2.04
CA LYS A 289 7.25 -3.10 0.59
C LYS A 289 7.07 -1.75 -0.08
N THR A 290 7.92 -1.47 -1.06
CA THR A 290 7.75 -0.32 -1.95
C THR A 290 6.87 -0.66 -3.14
N GLY A 291 6.16 0.34 -3.63
CA GLY A 291 5.44 0.30 -4.90
C GLY A 291 5.82 1.50 -5.77
N THR A 292 5.81 1.29 -7.06
CA THR A 292 5.92 2.34 -8.08
C THR A 292 4.84 2.06 -9.09
N ALA A 293 3.88 2.95 -9.21
CA ALA A 293 2.68 2.74 -10.01
C ALA A 293 2.64 3.76 -11.14
N GLN A 294 2.74 3.27 -12.37
CA GLN A 294 2.64 4.12 -13.57
C GLN A 294 1.22 4.67 -13.70
N VAL A 295 1.11 5.95 -14.04
CA VAL A 295 -0.17 6.65 -14.23
C VAL A 295 -0.69 6.43 -15.64
N CYS A 296 0.20 6.29 -16.61
CA CYS A 296 -0.09 6.04 -18.01
C CYS A 296 1.09 5.37 -18.70
N GLY A 297 0.82 4.68 -19.82
CA GLY A 297 1.84 3.89 -20.54
C GLY A 297 2.90 4.72 -21.27
N ASN A 298 2.56 5.92 -21.75
CA ASN A 298 3.40 6.75 -22.64
C ASN A 298 3.27 8.24 -22.33
N CYS A 299 3.22 8.65 -21.08
CA CYS A 299 3.23 10.06 -20.70
C CYS A 299 4.48 10.39 -19.87
N GLU A 300 4.86 11.65 -19.87
CA GLU A 300 5.97 12.20 -19.09
C GLU A 300 5.61 12.42 -17.60
N ILE A 301 4.47 11.84 -17.14
CA ILE A 301 4.03 12.00 -15.76
C ILE A 301 4.79 10.99 -14.90
N GLU A 302 5.43 11.49 -13.85
CA GLU A 302 6.11 10.65 -12.87
C GLU A 302 5.13 9.63 -12.23
N PRO A 303 5.54 8.41 -11.96
CA PRO A 303 4.69 7.41 -11.34
C PRO A 303 4.31 7.80 -9.90
N HIS A 304 3.25 7.22 -9.39
CA HIS A 304 2.94 7.29 -7.96
C HIS A 304 3.92 6.43 -7.17
N GLY A 305 4.49 7.03 -6.11
CA GLY A 305 5.37 6.31 -5.19
C GLY A 305 4.63 5.80 -3.97
N TRP A 306 4.83 4.52 -3.61
CA TRP A 306 4.25 3.88 -2.45
C TRP A 306 5.31 3.32 -1.51
N PHE A 307 5.03 3.42 -0.22
CA PHE A 307 5.58 2.55 0.80
C PHE A 307 4.45 2.06 1.70
N ALA A 308 4.42 0.77 1.98
CA ALA A 308 3.51 0.18 2.94
C ALA A 308 4.25 -0.87 3.78
N GLY A 309 4.05 -0.83 5.09
CA GLY A 309 4.79 -1.67 6.00
C GLY A 309 4.37 -1.49 7.46
N TYR A 310 5.13 -2.00 8.37
CA TYR A 310 4.88 -1.81 9.80
C TYR A 310 6.18 -1.80 10.60
N LEU A 311 6.11 -1.18 11.76
CA LEU A 311 7.12 -1.16 12.80
C LEU A 311 6.65 -2.09 13.93
N GLU A 312 7.49 -3.01 14.36
CA GLU A 312 7.33 -3.77 15.59
C GLU A 312 8.40 -3.31 16.59
N LEU A 313 7.96 -2.71 17.69
CA LEU A 313 8.84 -2.27 18.77
C LEU A 313 9.25 -3.45 19.66
N ASN A 314 10.33 -3.29 20.43
CA ASN A 314 10.81 -4.33 21.35
C ASN A 314 9.79 -4.68 22.45
N ASN A 315 8.91 -3.75 22.83
CA ASN A 315 7.78 -4.00 23.73
C ASN A 315 6.58 -4.69 23.06
N LYS A 316 6.76 -5.17 21.81
CA LYS A 316 5.78 -5.86 20.98
C LYS A 316 4.64 -5.01 20.43
N LYS A 317 4.57 -3.70 20.74
CA LYS A 317 3.62 -2.82 20.06
C LYS A 317 3.93 -2.74 18.56
N LYS A 318 2.88 -2.69 17.75
CA LYS A 318 2.99 -2.57 16.29
C LYS A 318 2.30 -1.32 15.78
N PHE A 319 2.90 -0.72 14.76
CA PHE A 319 2.33 0.40 14.04
C PHE A 319 2.47 0.16 12.54
N SER A 320 1.36 0.00 11.86
CA SER A 320 1.35 -0.10 10.40
C SER A 320 1.32 1.28 9.77
N ILE A 321 1.98 1.42 8.62
CA ILE A 321 2.06 2.66 7.87
C ILE A 321 1.79 2.40 6.39
N CYS A 322 1.05 3.33 5.77
CA CYS A 322 0.90 3.40 4.32
C CYS A 322 1.15 4.84 3.87
N VAL A 323 2.08 5.02 2.97
CA VAL A 323 2.43 6.31 2.36
C VAL A 323 2.26 6.20 0.86
N ILE A 324 1.46 7.09 0.28
CA ILE A 324 1.38 7.30 -1.16
C ILE A 324 1.69 8.75 -1.49
N ILE A 325 2.52 8.95 -2.50
CA ILE A 325 2.82 10.27 -3.07
C ILE A 325 2.43 10.26 -4.55
N GLU A 326 1.46 11.10 -4.90
CA GLU A 326 1.03 11.27 -6.27
C GLU A 326 2.16 11.89 -7.09
N ASN A 327 2.50 11.25 -8.21
CA ASN A 327 3.57 11.68 -9.13
C ASN A 327 4.91 11.94 -8.42
N GLY A 328 5.15 11.20 -7.33
CA GLY A 328 6.34 11.33 -6.47
C GLY A 328 7.52 10.44 -6.91
N GLY A 329 7.45 9.84 -8.08
CA GLY A 329 8.49 9.00 -8.63
C GLY A 329 8.57 7.61 -7.97
N LYS A 330 9.77 7.11 -7.77
CA LYS A 330 10.00 5.76 -7.22
C LYS A 330 9.60 5.68 -5.75
N GLY A 331 8.85 4.63 -5.38
CA GLY A 331 8.46 4.35 -3.99
C GLY A 331 9.65 4.18 -3.04
N SER A 332 10.80 3.80 -3.54
CA SER A 332 12.05 3.65 -2.77
C SER A 332 12.75 4.98 -2.39
N VAL A 333 12.23 6.12 -2.79
CA VAL A 333 12.82 7.44 -2.52
C VAL A 333 11.98 8.21 -1.51
N VAL A 334 11.05 9.03 -1.97
CA VAL A 334 10.26 9.93 -1.09
C VAL A 334 9.38 9.17 -0.09
N PRO A 335 8.57 8.17 -0.50
CA PRO A 335 7.72 7.46 0.45
C PRO A 335 8.50 6.75 1.55
N THR A 336 9.67 6.17 1.24
CA THR A 336 10.51 5.51 2.26
C THR A 336 11.14 6.51 3.22
N GLN A 337 11.53 7.70 2.76
CA GLN A 337 12.07 8.76 3.62
C GLN A 337 11.00 9.28 4.59
N ILE A 338 9.77 9.44 4.13
CA ILE A 338 8.64 9.84 4.98
C ILE A 338 8.36 8.77 6.01
N ALA A 339 8.26 7.51 5.58
CA ALA A 339 8.03 6.39 6.48
C ALA A 339 9.12 6.27 7.56
N LYS A 340 10.39 6.45 7.19
CA LYS A 340 11.51 6.47 8.16
C LYS A 340 11.33 7.54 9.22
N LYS A 341 11.02 8.78 8.83
CA LYS A 341 10.79 9.88 9.76
C LYS A 341 9.64 9.59 10.73
N ILE A 342 8.57 8.95 10.24
CA ILE A 342 7.42 8.57 11.07
C ILE A 342 7.82 7.47 12.05
N PHE A 343 8.56 6.45 11.61
CA PHE A 343 9.08 5.41 12.50
C PHE A 343 9.98 5.98 13.59
N ASP A 344 10.90 6.89 13.24
CA ASP A 344 11.77 7.56 14.21
C ASP A 344 10.95 8.39 15.22
N TYR A 345 9.91 9.06 14.75
CA TYR A 345 9.02 9.84 15.63
C TYR A 345 8.23 8.92 16.59
N ILE A 346 7.67 7.82 16.11
CA ILE A 346 6.98 6.83 16.96
C ILE A 346 7.94 6.26 18.02
N ILE A 347 9.16 5.91 17.62
CA ILE A 347 10.18 5.41 18.53
C ILE A 347 10.49 6.46 19.62
N GLY A 348 10.60 7.72 19.25
CA GLY A 348 10.83 8.81 20.20
C GLY A 348 9.71 8.98 21.21
N LEU A 349 8.45 8.79 20.79
CA LEU A 349 7.28 8.87 21.68
C LEU A 349 7.18 7.69 22.66
N GLU A 350 7.51 6.48 22.20
CA GLU A 350 7.37 5.26 22.99
C GLU A 350 8.55 4.98 23.93
N ASN A 351 9.68 5.68 23.74
CA ASN A 351 10.89 5.55 24.56
C ASN A 351 11.08 6.71 25.57
N VAL A 352 10.07 7.55 25.78
CA VAL A 352 10.08 8.63 26.77
C VAL A 352 9.47 8.20 28.09
#